data_41ac86a88e1accae01ad8eb613e23ac6
#
_entry.id   41ac86a88e1accae01ad8eb613e23ac6
#
_cell.length_a   1.000
_cell.length_b   1.000
_cell.length_c   1.000
_cell.angle_alpha   90.00
_cell.angle_beta   90.00
_cell.angle_gamma   90.00
#
_symmetry.space_group_name_H-M   'P 1'
#
loop_
_entity.id
_entity.type
_entity.pdbx_description
1 polymer ?
#
loop_
_entity_poly.entity_id
_entity_poly.type
_entity_poly.pdbx_seq_one_letter_code
_entity_poly.pdbx_strand_id
1 'polypeptide(L)'
;MRETGPLRVWAYARTADPAPHALADQLAGLCRETARRGYQLINCGMDACRPNCLHRPALFTMMKAVREHQMDAVMVTRLSRISYSGRWMFYFLCFLQDNGVLLITTEYELHYMVYRRGFERPLLARAAQCGCVPWLTFWEETDADQL
;
A
#
# COMPACT_ATOMS: atom_id res chain seq x y z
N MET A 1 -7.92 13.76 4.05
CA MET A 1 -6.59 13.39 4.55
C MET A 1 -6.12 14.36 5.61
N ARG A 2 -5.57 13.84 6.70
CA ARG A 2 -5.03 14.70 7.75
C ARG A 2 -3.68 15.25 7.30
N GLU A 3 -3.42 16.50 7.62
CA GLU A 3 -2.15 17.15 7.29
C GLU A 3 -1.16 17.15 8.45
N THR A 4 -1.62 16.88 9.67
CA THR A 4 -0.80 16.90 10.88
C THR A 4 -0.86 15.57 11.62
N GLY A 5 0.11 15.36 12.52
CA GLY A 5 0.22 14.15 13.30
C GLY A 5 0.97 13.03 12.58
N PRO A 6 1.18 11.89 13.24
CA PRO A 6 1.88 10.76 12.64
C PRO A 6 1.06 10.15 11.50
N LEU A 7 1.77 9.57 10.53
CA LEU A 7 1.15 8.86 9.43
C LEU A 7 0.42 7.64 9.97
N ARG A 8 -0.87 7.50 9.62
CA ARG A 8 -1.68 6.34 10.01
C ARG A 8 -1.49 5.25 8.97
N VAL A 9 -1.09 4.06 9.38
CA VAL A 9 -0.70 2.98 8.48
C VAL A 9 -1.54 1.74 8.72
N TRP A 10 -1.96 1.11 7.64
CA TRP A 10 -2.54 -0.23 7.63
C TRP A 10 -1.51 -1.17 7.01
N ALA A 11 -1.07 -2.19 7.75
CA ALA A 11 -0.08 -3.15 7.27
C ALA A 11 -0.77 -4.36 6.66
N TYR A 12 -0.32 -4.79 5.49
CA TYR A 12 -0.89 -5.94 4.81
C TYR A 12 0.20 -6.93 4.40
N ALA A 13 0.01 -8.19 4.77
CA ALA A 13 0.91 -9.28 4.45
C ALA A 13 0.18 -10.34 3.61
N ARG A 14 0.89 -10.94 2.66
CA ARG A 14 0.37 -12.04 1.86
C ARG A 14 1.52 -12.95 1.44
N THR A 15 1.31 -14.24 1.54
CA THR A 15 2.27 -15.21 0.99
C THR A 15 1.56 -16.53 0.65
N ALA A 16 2.06 -17.21 -0.38
CA ALA A 16 1.68 -18.57 -0.70
C ALA A 16 2.63 -19.60 -0.06
N ASP A 17 3.68 -19.12 0.63
CA ASP A 17 4.66 -19.97 1.28
C ASP A 17 3.97 -20.79 2.39
N PRO A 18 4.04 -22.14 2.36
CA PRO A 18 3.41 -22.99 3.37
C PRO A 18 4.16 -23.03 4.70
N ALA A 19 5.30 -22.37 4.81
CA ALA A 19 6.06 -22.34 6.07
C ALA A 19 5.21 -21.76 7.19
N PRO A 20 5.15 -22.39 8.39
CA PRO A 20 4.21 -21.98 9.45
C PRO A 20 4.39 -20.55 9.92
N HIS A 21 5.59 -19.99 9.82
CA HIS A 21 5.90 -18.66 10.32
C HIS A 21 6.05 -17.59 9.25
N ALA A 22 5.97 -17.96 7.96
CA ALA A 22 6.26 -17.03 6.87
C ALA A 22 5.39 -15.78 6.91
N LEU A 23 4.09 -15.96 7.09
CA LEU A 23 3.14 -14.86 7.11
C LEU A 23 3.27 -14.01 8.38
N ALA A 24 3.40 -14.67 9.52
CA ALA A 24 3.58 -13.97 10.79
C ALA A 24 4.88 -13.16 10.82
N ASP A 25 5.96 -13.69 10.27
CA ASP A 25 7.24 -13.00 10.21
C ASP A 25 7.15 -11.78 9.29
N GLN A 26 6.46 -11.90 8.16
CA GLN A 26 6.24 -10.78 7.25
C GLN A 26 5.49 -9.65 7.96
N LEU A 27 4.40 -9.99 8.65
CA LEU A 27 3.58 -9.01 9.36
C LEU A 27 4.36 -8.38 10.51
N ALA A 28 5.11 -9.17 11.28
CA ALA A 28 5.94 -8.65 12.37
C ALA A 28 6.99 -7.65 11.84
N GLY A 29 7.57 -7.93 10.69
CA GLY A 29 8.50 -7.01 10.04
C GLY A 29 7.85 -5.68 9.66
N LEU A 30 6.62 -5.73 9.14
CA LEU A 30 5.86 -4.52 8.83
C LEU A 30 5.56 -3.70 10.09
N CYS A 31 5.18 -4.37 11.16
CA CYS A 31 4.89 -3.69 12.43
C CYS A 31 6.14 -3.01 13.01
N ARG A 32 7.29 -3.69 12.95
CA ARG A 32 8.56 -3.12 13.41
C ARG A 32 8.93 -1.89 12.58
N GLU A 33 8.77 -1.97 11.26
CA GLU A 33 9.11 -0.87 10.38
C GLU A 33 8.21 0.34 10.60
N THR A 34 6.92 0.10 10.83
CA THR A 34 5.95 1.14 11.17
C THR A 34 6.39 1.88 12.45
N ALA A 35 6.76 1.12 13.48
CA ALA A 35 7.24 1.70 14.74
C ALA A 35 8.55 2.45 14.56
N ARG A 36 9.50 1.89 13.81
CA ARG A 36 10.80 2.51 13.56
C ARG A 36 10.66 3.88 12.90
N ARG A 37 9.69 4.02 12.00
CA ARG A 37 9.45 5.27 11.27
C ARG A 37 8.60 6.28 12.04
N GLY A 38 8.14 5.92 13.23
CA GLY A 38 7.27 6.79 14.02
C GLY A 38 5.85 6.90 13.47
N TYR A 39 5.41 5.94 12.68
CA TYR A 39 4.05 5.89 12.14
C TYR A 39 3.11 5.26 13.17
N GLN A 40 1.82 5.52 13.00
CA GLN A 40 0.77 4.94 13.85
C GLN A 40 0.15 3.75 13.13
N LEU A 41 0.31 2.56 13.68
CA LEU A 41 -0.33 1.37 13.14
C LEU A 41 -1.81 1.37 13.51
N ILE A 42 -2.68 1.53 12.51
CA ILE A 42 -4.14 1.56 12.73
C ILE A 42 -4.68 0.13 12.79
N ASN A 43 -4.23 -0.70 11.86
CA ASN A 43 -4.68 -2.08 11.78
C ASN A 43 -3.71 -2.88 10.90
N CYS A 44 -3.90 -4.18 10.86
CA CYS A 44 -3.13 -5.05 9.99
C CYS A 44 -4.01 -6.21 9.55
N GLY A 45 -3.62 -6.82 8.46
CA GLY A 45 -4.30 -8.00 7.95
C GLY A 45 -3.36 -8.88 7.16
N MET A 46 -3.75 -10.12 6.95
CA MET A 46 -2.94 -11.06 6.19
C MET A 46 -3.82 -12.07 5.46
N ASP A 47 -3.37 -12.43 4.25
CA ASP A 47 -3.99 -13.47 3.44
C ASP A 47 -2.96 -14.53 3.08
N ALA A 48 -3.29 -15.79 3.34
CA ALA A 48 -2.46 -16.94 2.96
C ALA A 48 -2.97 -17.45 1.62
N CYS A 49 -2.42 -16.93 0.52
CA CYS A 49 -2.87 -17.30 -0.82
C CYS A 49 -1.87 -16.88 -1.89
N ARG A 50 -2.07 -17.40 -3.10
CA ARG A 50 -1.28 -17.02 -4.26
C ARG A 50 -1.66 -15.61 -4.74
N PRO A 51 -0.78 -14.94 -5.51
CA PRO A 51 -1.04 -13.56 -5.96
C PRO A 51 -2.31 -13.42 -6.79
N ASN A 52 -2.67 -14.44 -7.57
CA ASN A 52 -3.84 -14.43 -8.45
C ASN A 52 -5.10 -15.00 -7.80
N CYS A 53 -5.06 -15.28 -6.50
CA CYS A 53 -6.23 -15.78 -5.78
C CYS A 53 -7.27 -14.66 -5.65
N LEU A 54 -8.52 -14.99 -5.96
CA LEU A 54 -9.62 -14.02 -5.86
C LEU A 54 -10.17 -13.92 -4.43
N HIS A 55 -9.96 -14.95 -3.61
CA HIS A 55 -10.44 -14.95 -2.23
C HIS A 55 -9.37 -14.39 -1.31
N ARG A 56 -9.44 -13.09 -1.06
CA ARG A 56 -8.49 -12.37 -0.22
C ARG A 56 -9.23 -11.46 0.76
N PRO A 57 -9.82 -12.06 1.81
CA PRO A 57 -10.67 -11.29 2.72
C PRO A 57 -9.96 -10.14 3.42
N ALA A 58 -8.69 -10.32 3.81
CA ALA A 58 -7.94 -9.25 4.47
C ALA A 58 -7.68 -8.07 3.52
N LEU A 59 -7.37 -8.33 2.25
CA LEU A 59 -7.21 -7.29 1.25
C LEU A 59 -8.50 -6.50 1.06
N PHE A 60 -9.63 -7.19 0.93
CA PHE A 60 -10.90 -6.54 0.71
C PHE A 60 -11.37 -5.74 1.93
N THR A 61 -11.08 -6.22 3.14
CA THR A 61 -11.33 -5.48 4.37
C THR A 61 -10.52 -4.18 4.38
N MET A 62 -9.25 -4.26 3.99
CA MET A 62 -8.39 -3.09 3.87
C MET A 62 -8.94 -2.09 2.84
N MET A 63 -9.37 -2.58 1.67
CA MET A 63 -9.93 -1.72 0.63
C MET A 63 -11.20 -0.99 1.10
N LYS A 64 -12.03 -1.68 1.88
CA LYS A 64 -13.19 -1.04 2.49
C LYS A 64 -12.76 0.08 3.45
N ALA A 65 -11.75 -0.19 4.27
CA ALA A 65 -11.21 0.82 5.19
C ALA A 65 -10.60 2.01 4.45
N VAL A 66 -10.00 1.78 3.29
CA VAL A 66 -9.50 2.86 2.42
C VAL A 66 -10.65 3.78 2.02
N ARG A 67 -11.77 3.23 1.57
CA ARG A 67 -12.95 4.02 1.20
C ARG A 67 -13.53 4.79 2.38
N GLU A 68 -13.35 4.29 3.59
CA GLU A 68 -13.80 4.93 4.83
C GLU A 68 -12.76 5.89 5.41
N HIS A 69 -11.64 6.10 4.71
CA HIS A 69 -10.56 7.02 5.10
C HIS A 69 -9.97 6.72 6.47
N GLN A 70 -9.81 5.43 6.79
CA GLN A 70 -9.32 5.03 8.11
C GLN A 70 -7.80 5.10 8.26
N MET A 71 -7.07 5.27 7.16
CA MET A 71 -5.61 5.36 7.19
C MET A 71 -5.09 6.37 6.17
N ASP A 72 -3.81 6.72 6.31
CA ASP A 72 -3.12 7.60 5.36
C ASP A 72 -2.24 6.81 4.39
N ALA A 73 -1.87 5.59 4.76
CA ALA A 73 -1.01 4.75 3.92
C ALA A 73 -1.27 3.27 4.16
N VAL A 74 -1.07 2.49 3.12
CA VAL A 74 -0.99 1.03 3.17
C VAL A 74 0.48 0.65 3.06
N MET A 75 0.95 -0.25 3.94
CA MET A 75 2.33 -0.70 3.94
C MET A 75 2.40 -2.19 3.63
N VAL A 76 3.21 -2.54 2.65
CA VAL A 76 3.50 -3.92 2.26
C VAL A 76 5.01 -4.09 2.11
N THR A 77 5.50 -5.34 2.08
CA THR A 77 6.93 -5.57 1.88
C THR A 77 7.36 -5.24 0.45
N ARG A 78 6.53 -5.61 -0.53
CA ARG A 78 6.77 -5.35 -1.95
C ARG A 78 5.43 -5.33 -2.70
N LEU A 79 5.43 -4.77 -3.91
CA LEU A 79 4.19 -4.65 -4.70
C LEU A 79 3.55 -6.01 -5.02
N SER A 80 4.35 -7.05 -5.19
CA SER A 80 3.81 -8.37 -5.51
C SER A 80 2.95 -8.97 -4.40
N ARG A 81 3.01 -8.43 -3.18
CA ARG A 81 2.08 -8.84 -2.12
C ARG A 81 0.65 -8.45 -2.46
N ILE A 82 0.49 -7.39 -3.26
CA ILE A 82 -0.82 -6.97 -3.76
C ILE A 82 -1.14 -7.72 -5.04
N SER A 83 -0.32 -7.57 -6.09
CA SER A 83 -0.57 -8.23 -7.37
C SER A 83 0.71 -8.26 -8.22
N TYR A 84 0.82 -9.27 -9.11
CA TYR A 84 1.83 -9.30 -10.15
C TYR A 84 1.33 -8.64 -11.45
N SER A 85 0.01 -8.38 -11.57
CA SER A 85 -0.54 -7.76 -12.77
C SER A 85 -0.27 -6.26 -12.73
N GLY A 86 0.42 -5.74 -13.76
CA GLY A 86 0.69 -4.31 -13.86
C GLY A 86 -0.60 -3.51 -14.02
N ARG A 87 -1.54 -4.04 -14.83
CA ARG A 87 -2.83 -3.39 -15.03
C ARG A 87 -3.61 -3.27 -13.72
N TRP A 88 -3.68 -4.37 -12.97
CA TRP A 88 -4.39 -4.38 -11.69
C TRP A 88 -3.72 -3.43 -10.69
N MET A 89 -2.38 -3.42 -10.65
CA MET A 89 -1.64 -2.50 -9.77
C MET A 89 -1.89 -1.04 -10.14
N PHE A 90 -1.99 -0.74 -11.44
CA PHE A 90 -2.33 0.63 -11.87
C PHE A 90 -3.67 1.06 -11.30
N TYR A 91 -4.71 0.23 -11.46
CA TYR A 91 -6.04 0.56 -10.94
C TYR A 91 -6.08 0.60 -9.42
N PHE A 92 -5.32 -0.28 -8.76
CA PHE A 92 -5.21 -0.27 -7.31
C PHE A 92 -4.57 1.02 -6.79
N LEU A 93 -3.49 1.46 -7.42
CA LEU A 93 -2.82 2.71 -7.06
C LEU A 93 -3.73 3.91 -7.32
N CYS A 94 -4.49 3.90 -8.41
CA CYS A 94 -5.49 4.93 -8.68
C CYS A 94 -6.56 4.95 -7.58
N PHE A 95 -7.03 3.79 -7.17
CA PHE A 95 -8.01 3.65 -6.09
C PHE A 95 -7.49 4.24 -4.79
N LEU A 96 -6.26 3.91 -4.40
CA LEU A 96 -5.64 4.47 -3.20
C LEU A 96 -5.51 5.99 -3.32
N GLN A 97 -5.01 6.46 -4.44
CA GLN A 97 -4.76 7.88 -4.68
C GLN A 97 -6.06 8.68 -4.66
N ASP A 98 -7.14 8.16 -5.25
CA ASP A 98 -8.45 8.80 -5.25
C ASP A 98 -9.01 8.95 -3.82
N ASN A 99 -8.57 8.09 -2.91
CA ASN A 99 -8.97 8.13 -1.50
C ASN A 99 -7.92 8.78 -0.60
N GLY A 100 -6.89 9.40 -1.18
CA GLY A 100 -5.85 10.11 -0.43
C GLY A 100 -4.90 9.20 0.34
N VAL A 101 -4.68 7.97 -0.13
CA VAL A 101 -3.87 6.96 0.56
C VAL A 101 -2.61 6.65 -0.25
N LEU A 102 -1.47 6.59 0.44
CA LEU A 102 -0.19 6.22 -0.14
C LEU A 102 0.01 4.70 -0.08
N LEU A 103 0.80 4.16 -1.00
CA LEU A 103 1.30 2.79 -0.91
C LEU A 103 2.80 2.83 -0.63
N ILE A 104 3.21 2.22 0.47
CA ILE A 104 4.58 2.20 0.94
C ILE A 104 5.11 0.77 0.88
N THR A 105 6.30 0.57 0.32
CA THR A 105 6.98 -0.72 0.37
C THR A 105 8.19 -0.62 1.29
N THR A 106 8.40 -1.63 2.13
CA THR A 106 9.49 -1.63 3.10
C THR A 106 10.79 -2.15 2.52
N GLU A 107 10.70 -3.09 1.57
CA GLU A 107 11.88 -3.75 1.01
C GLU A 107 12.81 -2.76 0.28
N TYR A 108 12.23 -1.75 -0.36
CA TYR A 108 12.99 -0.73 -1.08
C TYR A 108 12.79 0.68 -0.52
N GLU A 109 12.04 0.81 0.56
CA GLU A 109 11.70 2.10 1.18
C GLU A 109 11.10 3.09 0.19
N LEU A 110 10.26 2.59 -0.73
CA LEU A 110 9.66 3.40 -1.78
C LEU A 110 8.19 3.65 -1.48
N HIS A 111 7.75 4.86 -1.83
CA HIS A 111 6.34 5.24 -1.84
C HIS A 111 5.87 5.27 -3.29
N TYR A 112 4.75 4.66 -3.56
CA TYR A 112 4.25 4.53 -4.92
C TYR A 112 2.99 5.35 -5.12
N MET A 113 2.93 6.06 -6.22
CA MET A 113 1.71 6.72 -6.67
C MET A 113 1.74 6.80 -8.18
N VAL A 114 0.56 6.83 -8.77
CA VAL A 114 0.40 6.98 -10.21
C VAL A 114 0.29 8.45 -10.52
N TYR A 115 1.03 8.92 -11.53
CA TYR A 115 0.87 10.30 -11.97
C TYR A 115 -0.50 10.44 -12.65
N ARG A 116 -1.32 11.34 -12.08
CA ARG A 116 -2.63 11.69 -12.63
C ARG A 116 -2.81 13.18 -12.46
N ARG A 117 -3.19 13.84 -13.54
CA ARG A 117 -3.34 15.30 -13.54
C ARG A 117 -4.33 15.74 -12.45
N GLY A 118 -3.87 16.62 -11.55
CA GLY A 118 -4.71 17.23 -10.52
C GLY A 118 -4.83 16.49 -9.22
N PHE A 119 -4.28 15.27 -9.10
CA PHE A 119 -4.42 14.46 -7.89
C PHE A 119 -3.16 14.32 -7.07
N GLU A 120 -2.00 14.58 -7.65
CA GLU A 120 -0.70 14.27 -7.05
C GLU A 120 -0.31 15.18 -5.89
N ARG A 121 -0.75 16.43 -5.87
CA ARG A 121 -0.27 17.44 -4.91
C ARG A 121 -0.52 17.09 -3.44
N PRO A 122 -1.74 16.71 -3.01
CA PRO A 122 -1.97 16.39 -1.60
C PRO A 122 -1.13 15.20 -1.13
N LEU A 123 -0.97 14.19 -1.99
CA LEU A 123 -0.19 13.01 -1.64
C LEU A 123 1.30 13.32 -1.59
N LEU A 124 1.81 14.16 -2.50
CA LEU A 124 3.20 14.59 -2.46
C LEU A 124 3.52 15.37 -1.19
N ALA A 125 2.62 16.26 -0.77
CA ALA A 125 2.78 17.00 0.46
C ALA A 125 2.81 16.05 1.67
N ARG A 126 1.94 15.06 1.69
CA ARG A 126 1.89 14.08 2.78
C ARG A 126 3.15 13.21 2.80
N ALA A 127 3.63 12.78 1.64
CA ALA A 127 4.86 12.00 1.54
C ALA A 127 6.07 12.79 2.06
N ALA A 128 6.13 14.09 1.76
CA ALA A 128 7.20 14.96 2.26
C ALA A 128 7.18 15.05 3.79
N GLN A 129 6.00 15.07 4.42
CA GLN A 129 5.90 15.06 5.88
C GLN A 129 6.50 13.80 6.50
N CYS A 130 6.50 12.68 5.77
CA CYS A 130 7.06 11.42 6.25
C CYS A 130 8.58 11.34 6.08
N GLY A 131 9.21 12.38 5.50
CA GLY A 131 10.64 12.38 5.25
C GLY A 131 11.07 11.44 4.13
N CYS A 132 10.14 11.03 3.29
CA CYS A 132 10.39 10.12 2.17
C CYS A 132 10.11 10.83 0.86
N VAL A 133 10.87 10.44 -0.17
CA VAL A 133 10.62 10.94 -1.53
C VAL A 133 9.71 9.92 -2.23
N PRO A 134 8.50 10.33 -2.65
CA PRO A 134 7.62 9.39 -3.34
C PRO A 134 8.22 8.99 -4.68
N TRP A 135 8.09 7.72 -5.02
CA TRP A 135 8.39 7.22 -6.34
C TRP A 135 7.11 7.30 -7.17
N LEU A 136 7.17 8.04 -8.27
CA LEU A 136 6.00 8.23 -9.14
C LEU A 136 6.06 7.22 -10.27
N THR A 137 4.97 6.47 -10.42
CA THR A 137 4.78 5.57 -11.56
C THR A 137 4.01 6.33 -12.62
N PHE A 138 4.64 6.51 -13.79
CA PHE A 138 4.03 7.21 -14.91
C PHE A 138 3.40 6.18 -15.85
N TRP A 139 2.17 5.81 -15.56
CA TRP A 139 1.37 4.92 -16.41
C TRP A 139 0.17 5.72 -16.91
N GLU A 140 0.01 5.76 -18.19
CA GLU A 140 -1.22 6.25 -18.79
C GLU A 140 -2.19 5.08 -18.90
N GLU A 141 -3.50 5.38 -19.02
CA GLU A 141 -4.51 4.33 -19.11
C GLU A 141 -4.27 3.42 -20.33
N THR A 142 -3.79 4.01 -21.44
CA THR A 142 -3.44 3.25 -22.64
C THR A 142 -2.32 2.26 -22.36
N ASP A 143 -1.33 2.63 -21.55
CA ASP A 143 -0.22 1.75 -21.20
C ASP A 143 -0.70 0.62 -20.29
N ALA A 144 -1.58 0.95 -19.34
CA ALA A 144 -2.17 -0.04 -18.45
C ALA A 144 -2.97 -1.10 -19.23
N ASP A 145 -3.66 -0.69 -20.28
CA ASP A 145 -4.45 -1.59 -21.11
C ASP A 145 -3.58 -2.56 -21.93
N GLN A 146 -2.30 -2.27 -22.10
CA GLN A 146 -1.35 -3.14 -22.79
C GLN A 146 -0.71 -4.16 -21.86
N LEU A 147 -0.85 -4.00 -20.56
CA LEU A 147 -0.31 -4.92 -19.58
C LEU A 147 -1.26 -6.09 -19.36
#